data_37e6c623f1b33bc7d6acf1be0c0c67a1
#
_entry.id   37e6c623f1b33bc7d6acf1be0c0c67a1
#
_cell.length_a   1.000
_cell.length_b   1.000
_cell.length_c   1.000
_cell.angle_alpha   90.00
_cell.angle_beta   90.00
_cell.angle_gamma   90.00
#
_symmetry.space_group_name_H-M   'P 1'
#
loop_
_entity.id
_entity.type
_entity.pdbx_description
1 polymer ?
#
loop_
_entity_poly.entity_id
_entity_poly.type
_entity_poly.pdbx_seq_one_letter_code
_entity_poly.pdbx_strand_id
1 'polypeptide(L)'
;MDVLVVGIGVIGSYLAHAACDAGNAVTVVARGRWGDTIRDRGLVIHHHVQHKTTIDHPYVVDGIPQGERFDVAFSVMRQDQQIAALDQLEGIDADLLVLVGNNLRAQELADRLRSHGHARRVLFGFQSTAGIRKADHVECVRWGATGLDVAPLHGEPTASDKNLLARVFTGGYRPNWTHDFEDWLLYHAAAVLPMCFVSYLCGCDLRAASHELLRQMVAAQGEGYALLARLGHPVAPEGNEGLLDGGLKTRMWLAVVWIVARTKIGTLCVDDHCRHAPDEMRDLEVGFERIRGLAPDFPMPAWDALLARMGNWNEVCRRWGT
;
A
#
# COMPACT_ATOMS: atom_id res chain seq x y z
N MET A 1 -20.00 -14.78 3.33
CA MET A 1 -20.24 -13.35 3.05
C MET A 1 -19.93 -13.10 1.58
N ASP A 2 -20.56 -12.11 0.99
CA ASP A 2 -20.30 -11.69 -0.39
C ASP A 2 -19.23 -10.59 -0.37
N VAL A 3 -18.07 -10.89 -0.95
CA VAL A 3 -16.89 -10.02 -0.90
C VAL A 3 -16.48 -9.63 -2.31
N LEU A 4 -16.32 -8.34 -2.56
CA LEU A 4 -15.80 -7.80 -3.83
C LEU A 4 -14.34 -7.37 -3.65
N VAL A 5 -13.46 -7.76 -4.59
CA VAL A 5 -12.08 -7.25 -4.65
C VAL A 5 -11.82 -6.61 -6.01
N VAL A 6 -11.64 -5.30 -6.03
CA VAL A 6 -11.32 -4.50 -7.20
C VAL A 6 -9.82 -4.27 -7.26
N GLY A 7 -9.18 -4.73 -8.34
CA GLY A 7 -7.73 -4.62 -8.49
C GLY A 7 -6.97 -5.87 -8.02
N ILE A 8 -6.80 -6.84 -8.94
CA ILE A 8 -6.12 -8.12 -8.67
C ILE A 8 -4.64 -8.03 -9.09
N GLY A 9 -3.90 -7.16 -8.41
CA GLY A 9 -2.45 -7.14 -8.34
C GLY A 9 -1.94 -8.12 -7.27
N VAL A 10 -0.73 -7.92 -6.76
CA VAL A 10 -0.16 -8.78 -5.70
C VAL A 10 -1.01 -8.71 -4.41
N ILE A 11 -1.27 -7.50 -3.93
CA ILE A 11 -2.02 -7.27 -2.69
C ILE A 11 -3.47 -7.74 -2.82
N GLY A 12 -4.16 -7.35 -3.89
CA GLY A 12 -5.56 -7.76 -4.10
C GLY A 12 -5.73 -9.25 -4.31
N SER A 13 -4.77 -9.92 -4.97
CA SER A 13 -4.76 -11.38 -5.08
C SER A 13 -4.65 -12.05 -3.72
N TYR A 14 -3.78 -11.52 -2.85
CA TYR A 14 -3.64 -12.09 -1.51
C TYR A 14 -4.87 -11.83 -0.63
N LEU A 15 -5.50 -10.64 -0.72
CA LEU A 15 -6.77 -10.35 -0.05
C LEU A 15 -7.89 -11.28 -0.52
N ALA A 16 -8.01 -11.48 -1.84
CA ALA A 16 -8.98 -12.41 -2.41
C ALA A 16 -8.74 -13.85 -1.91
N HIS A 17 -7.48 -14.31 -1.89
CA HIS A 17 -7.11 -15.60 -1.31
C HIS A 17 -7.55 -15.71 0.15
N ALA A 18 -7.21 -14.72 0.98
CA ALA A 18 -7.55 -14.75 2.41
C ALA A 18 -9.07 -14.78 2.65
N ALA A 19 -9.84 -14.11 1.80
CA ALA A 19 -11.30 -14.15 1.85
C ALA A 19 -11.86 -15.52 1.37
N CYS A 20 -11.29 -16.10 0.31
CA CYS A 20 -11.67 -17.44 -0.16
C CYS A 20 -11.34 -18.52 0.89
N ASP A 21 -10.15 -18.48 1.49
CA ASP A 21 -9.71 -19.42 2.53
C ASP A 21 -10.61 -19.38 3.78
N ALA A 22 -11.25 -18.23 4.02
CA ALA A 22 -12.26 -18.07 5.07
C ALA A 22 -13.67 -18.55 4.67
N GLY A 23 -13.86 -19.09 3.45
CA GLY A 23 -15.13 -19.63 2.98
C GLY A 23 -16.14 -18.59 2.49
N ASN A 24 -15.71 -17.38 2.13
CA ASN A 24 -16.59 -16.36 1.55
C ASN A 24 -16.85 -16.60 0.06
N ALA A 25 -17.98 -16.11 -0.45
CA ALA A 25 -18.21 -15.93 -1.87
C ALA A 25 -17.45 -14.69 -2.34
N VAL A 26 -16.40 -14.89 -3.14
CA VAL A 26 -15.49 -13.82 -3.54
C VAL A 26 -15.67 -13.50 -5.02
N THR A 27 -15.98 -12.24 -5.33
CA THR A 27 -15.97 -11.69 -6.69
C THR A 27 -14.73 -10.83 -6.87
N VAL A 28 -13.99 -11.05 -7.97
CA VAL A 28 -12.79 -10.28 -8.30
C VAL A 28 -12.96 -9.54 -9.62
N VAL A 29 -12.55 -8.28 -9.66
CA VAL A 29 -12.49 -7.51 -10.91
C VAL A 29 -11.12 -7.71 -11.55
N ALA A 30 -11.07 -8.53 -12.61
CA ALA A 30 -9.86 -8.82 -13.37
C ALA A 30 -10.14 -8.79 -14.86
N ARG A 31 -9.38 -8.00 -15.62
CA ARG A 31 -9.60 -7.76 -17.05
C ARG A 31 -8.56 -8.42 -17.93
N GLY A 32 -8.95 -8.69 -19.20
CA GLY A 32 -8.07 -9.19 -20.24
C GLY A 32 -7.43 -10.53 -19.86
N ARG A 33 -6.22 -10.78 -20.36
CA ARG A 33 -5.51 -12.06 -20.16
C ARG A 33 -5.44 -12.52 -18.70
N TRP A 34 -5.32 -11.59 -17.75
CA TRP A 34 -5.25 -11.96 -16.32
C TRP A 34 -6.60 -12.49 -15.83
N GLY A 35 -7.69 -11.84 -16.21
CA GLY A 35 -9.04 -12.34 -15.91
C GLY A 35 -9.28 -13.72 -16.53
N ASP A 36 -8.88 -13.92 -17.79
CA ASP A 36 -9.02 -15.20 -18.47
C ASP A 36 -8.19 -16.29 -17.78
N THR A 37 -6.96 -15.98 -17.38
CA THR A 37 -6.10 -16.91 -16.63
C THR A 37 -6.74 -17.36 -15.32
N ILE A 38 -7.34 -16.41 -14.55
CA ILE A 38 -8.03 -16.78 -13.29
C ILE A 38 -9.27 -17.63 -13.56
N ARG A 39 -10.06 -17.32 -14.60
CA ARG A 39 -11.23 -18.15 -14.98
C ARG A 39 -10.83 -19.58 -15.33
N ASP A 40 -9.73 -19.73 -16.07
CA ASP A 40 -9.31 -21.04 -16.57
C ASP A 40 -8.58 -21.89 -15.52
N ARG A 41 -7.74 -21.28 -14.69
CA ARG A 41 -6.79 -21.99 -13.82
C ARG A 41 -7.01 -21.71 -12.33
N GLY A 42 -7.88 -20.77 -11.98
CA GLY A 42 -7.97 -20.20 -10.64
C GLY A 42 -6.92 -19.13 -10.38
N LEU A 43 -7.04 -18.47 -9.24
CA LEU A 43 -6.09 -17.52 -8.72
C LEU A 43 -4.94 -18.26 -8.06
N VAL A 44 -3.83 -18.41 -8.78
CA VAL A 44 -2.65 -19.15 -8.32
C VAL A 44 -1.70 -18.19 -7.59
N ILE A 45 -1.34 -18.50 -6.34
CA ILE A 45 -0.38 -17.75 -5.54
C ILE A 45 0.74 -18.66 -5.03
N HIS A 46 1.96 -18.32 -5.38
CA HIS A 46 3.17 -18.93 -4.82
C HIS A 46 3.63 -18.14 -3.60
N HIS A 47 3.50 -18.71 -2.41
CA HIS A 47 3.92 -18.11 -1.15
C HIS A 47 5.39 -18.41 -0.90
N HIS A 48 6.27 -17.47 -1.24
CA HIS A 48 7.71 -17.69 -1.27
C HIS A 48 8.30 -18.12 0.09
N VAL A 49 7.94 -17.41 1.18
CA VAL A 49 8.47 -17.68 2.53
C VAL A 49 7.84 -18.94 3.15
N GLN A 50 6.57 -19.21 2.85
CA GLN A 50 5.84 -20.38 3.38
C GLN A 50 6.04 -21.64 2.53
N HIS A 51 6.77 -21.56 1.41
CA HIS A 51 7.03 -22.66 0.49
C HIS A 51 5.75 -23.45 0.10
N LYS A 52 4.66 -22.73 -0.15
CA LYS A 52 3.38 -23.32 -0.56
C LYS A 52 2.81 -22.61 -1.78
N THR A 53 1.95 -23.32 -2.52
CA THR A 53 1.10 -22.77 -3.57
C THR A 53 -0.35 -22.91 -3.17
N THR A 54 -1.15 -21.89 -3.39
CA THR A 54 -2.60 -21.91 -3.22
C THR A 54 -3.28 -21.64 -4.55
N ILE A 55 -4.47 -22.21 -4.74
CA ILE A 55 -5.31 -22.00 -5.91
C ILE A 55 -6.72 -21.76 -5.39
N ASP A 56 -7.28 -20.60 -5.69
CA ASP A 56 -8.64 -20.21 -5.36
C ASP A 56 -9.46 -20.02 -6.63
N HIS A 57 -10.77 -20.20 -6.55
CA HIS A 57 -11.68 -20.03 -7.69
C HIS A 57 -12.72 -18.94 -7.41
N PRO A 58 -12.31 -17.65 -7.32
CA PRO A 58 -13.26 -16.55 -7.15
C PRO A 58 -14.10 -16.39 -8.43
N TYR A 59 -15.28 -15.76 -8.30
CA TYR A 59 -16.03 -15.31 -9.46
C TYR A 59 -15.34 -14.11 -10.11
N VAL A 60 -15.07 -14.20 -11.43
CA VAL A 60 -14.29 -13.17 -12.17
C VAL A 60 -15.20 -12.34 -13.05
N VAL A 61 -15.16 -11.03 -12.84
CA VAL A 61 -15.86 -10.03 -13.67
C VAL A 61 -14.87 -9.06 -14.32
N ASP A 62 -15.25 -8.48 -15.48
CA ASP A 62 -14.39 -7.58 -16.23
C ASP A 62 -14.51 -6.10 -15.80
N GLY A 63 -15.50 -5.77 -15.01
CA GLY A 63 -15.74 -4.42 -14.48
C GLY A 63 -16.37 -4.44 -13.10
N ILE A 64 -16.39 -3.31 -12.42
CA ILE A 64 -17.03 -3.17 -11.11
C ILE A 64 -18.54 -3.40 -11.29
N PRO A 65 -19.14 -4.42 -10.64
CA PRO A 65 -20.56 -4.71 -10.74
C PRO A 65 -21.38 -3.54 -10.25
N GLN A 66 -22.39 -3.14 -11.02
CA GLN A 66 -23.32 -2.10 -10.63
C GLN A 66 -24.68 -2.74 -10.29
N GLY A 67 -25.28 -2.31 -9.16
CA GLY A 67 -26.58 -2.85 -8.72
C GLY A 67 -26.50 -4.20 -8.01
N GLU A 68 -25.30 -4.76 -7.84
CA GLU A 68 -25.06 -5.91 -6.98
C GLU A 68 -24.65 -5.44 -5.59
N ARG A 69 -25.14 -6.16 -4.56
CA ARG A 69 -24.85 -5.84 -3.17
C ARG A 69 -23.77 -6.78 -2.62
N PHE A 70 -22.85 -6.21 -1.87
CA PHE A 70 -21.79 -6.92 -1.18
C PHE A 70 -21.81 -6.63 0.34
N ASP A 71 -21.35 -7.58 1.14
CA ASP A 71 -21.10 -7.31 2.56
C ASP A 71 -19.87 -6.40 2.73
N VAL A 72 -18.77 -6.72 2.01
CA VAL A 72 -17.54 -5.93 2.04
C VAL A 72 -16.94 -5.84 0.64
N ALA A 73 -16.51 -4.64 0.26
CA ALA A 73 -15.75 -4.38 -0.96
C ALA A 73 -14.35 -3.85 -0.62
N PHE A 74 -13.35 -4.33 -1.33
CA PHE A 74 -11.97 -3.83 -1.28
C PHE A 74 -11.60 -3.20 -2.61
N SER A 75 -11.16 -1.95 -2.59
CA SER A 75 -10.51 -1.29 -3.72
C SER A 75 -9.00 -1.32 -3.52
N VAL A 76 -8.32 -2.24 -4.23
CA VAL A 76 -6.87 -2.48 -4.08
C VAL A 76 -6.17 -1.97 -5.33
N MET A 77 -6.12 -0.66 -5.44
CA MET A 77 -5.60 0.07 -6.60
C MET A 77 -4.68 1.19 -6.14
N ARG A 78 -3.79 1.64 -7.02
CA ARG A 78 -3.00 2.85 -6.80
C ARG A 78 -3.92 4.08 -6.70
N GLN A 79 -3.44 5.13 -6.04
CA GLN A 79 -4.19 6.38 -5.85
C GLN A 79 -4.75 6.95 -7.17
N ASP A 80 -3.91 7.02 -8.21
CA ASP A 80 -4.30 7.51 -9.53
C ASP A 80 -5.45 6.69 -10.14
N GLN A 81 -5.39 5.37 -9.97
CA GLN A 81 -6.42 4.45 -10.45
C GLN A 81 -7.71 4.55 -9.63
N GLN A 82 -7.62 4.72 -8.30
CA GLN A 82 -8.80 4.93 -7.44
C GLN A 82 -9.53 6.23 -7.83
N ILE A 83 -8.76 7.30 -8.10
CA ILE A 83 -9.33 8.58 -8.56
C ILE A 83 -9.98 8.43 -9.94
N ALA A 84 -9.32 7.77 -10.87
CA ALA A 84 -9.85 7.53 -12.22
C ALA A 84 -11.10 6.64 -12.22
N ALA A 85 -11.25 5.76 -11.23
CA ALA A 85 -12.38 4.86 -11.07
C ALA A 85 -13.43 5.37 -10.07
N LEU A 86 -13.32 6.61 -9.59
CA LEU A 86 -14.10 7.11 -8.46
C LEU A 86 -15.61 7.02 -8.69
N ASP A 87 -16.11 7.41 -9.86
CA ASP A 87 -17.54 7.29 -10.20
C ASP A 87 -18.04 5.84 -10.15
N GLN A 88 -17.17 4.87 -10.51
CA GLN A 88 -17.51 3.45 -10.42
C GLN A 88 -17.44 2.93 -8.97
N LEU A 89 -16.51 3.46 -8.16
CA LEU A 89 -16.42 3.15 -6.73
C LEU A 89 -17.60 3.69 -5.94
N GLU A 90 -18.13 4.88 -6.32
CA GLU A 90 -19.35 5.46 -5.77
C GLU A 90 -20.56 4.53 -5.96
N GLY A 91 -20.61 3.82 -7.11
CA GLY A 91 -21.68 2.89 -7.44
C GLY A 91 -21.64 1.54 -6.71
N ILE A 92 -20.62 1.25 -5.90
CA ILE A 92 -20.53 0.01 -5.13
C ILE A 92 -21.53 0.02 -3.97
N ASP A 93 -22.53 -0.86 -4.01
CA ASP A 93 -23.44 -1.10 -2.87
C ASP A 93 -22.78 -2.13 -1.92
N ALA A 94 -22.27 -1.64 -0.80
CA ALA A 94 -21.65 -2.48 0.22
C ALA A 94 -21.92 -1.95 1.64
N ASP A 95 -21.92 -2.85 2.62
CA ASP A 95 -21.95 -2.40 4.03
C ASP A 95 -20.63 -1.73 4.42
N LEU A 96 -19.52 -2.16 3.81
CA LEU A 96 -18.20 -1.60 4.04
C LEU A 96 -17.37 -1.59 2.75
N LEU A 97 -16.82 -0.42 2.38
CA LEU A 97 -15.81 -0.26 1.34
C LEU A 97 -14.46 0.06 2.00
N VAL A 98 -13.42 -0.69 1.66
CA VAL A 98 -12.06 -0.47 2.15
C VAL A 98 -11.15 -0.07 0.99
N LEU A 99 -10.58 1.13 1.04
CA LEU A 99 -9.59 1.61 0.08
C LEU A 99 -8.20 1.20 0.55
N VAL A 100 -7.52 0.34 -0.21
CA VAL A 100 -6.23 -0.26 0.17
C VAL A 100 -5.12 0.24 -0.75
N GLY A 101 -4.08 0.82 -0.16
CA GLY A 101 -2.88 1.30 -0.85
C GLY A 101 -2.40 2.67 -0.37
N ASN A 102 -1.31 3.14 -0.97
CA ASN A 102 -0.80 4.49 -0.75
C ASN A 102 -1.82 5.53 -1.23
N ASN A 103 -2.14 6.51 -0.41
CA ASN A 103 -3.10 7.54 -0.79
C ASN A 103 -2.92 8.83 0.02
N LEU A 104 -2.29 9.85 -0.55
CA LEU A 104 -2.19 11.19 0.03
C LEU A 104 -3.34 12.12 -0.40
N ARG A 105 -4.34 11.58 -1.12
CA ARG A 105 -5.61 12.25 -1.45
C ARG A 105 -6.79 11.54 -0.79
N ALA A 106 -6.53 10.85 0.31
CA ALA A 106 -7.52 10.03 1.01
C ALA A 106 -8.74 10.87 1.47
N GLN A 107 -8.52 12.11 1.91
CA GLN A 107 -9.60 13.02 2.30
C GLN A 107 -10.56 13.32 1.14
N GLU A 108 -10.01 13.59 -0.05
CA GLU A 108 -10.84 13.86 -1.24
C GLU A 108 -11.71 12.64 -1.60
N LEU A 109 -11.13 11.43 -1.57
CA LEU A 109 -11.87 10.21 -1.83
C LEU A 109 -12.92 9.95 -0.75
N ALA A 110 -12.57 10.17 0.53
CA ALA A 110 -13.49 10.00 1.65
C ALA A 110 -14.71 10.93 1.53
N ASP A 111 -14.49 12.19 1.17
CA ASP A 111 -15.55 13.18 1.02
C ASP A 111 -16.49 12.85 -0.15
N ARG A 112 -15.92 12.45 -1.28
CA ARG A 112 -16.70 12.03 -2.45
C ARG A 112 -17.52 10.79 -2.17
N LEU A 113 -16.91 9.74 -1.62
CA LEU A 113 -17.59 8.49 -1.30
C LEU A 113 -18.65 8.66 -0.19
N ARG A 114 -18.43 9.58 0.77
CA ARG A 114 -19.41 9.89 1.80
C ARG A 114 -20.61 10.63 1.23
N SER A 115 -20.41 11.52 0.25
CA SER A 115 -21.45 12.38 -0.31
C SER A 115 -22.26 11.72 -1.41
N HIS A 116 -21.66 10.83 -2.21
CA HIS A 116 -22.24 10.26 -3.42
C HIS A 116 -22.21 8.72 -3.45
N GLY A 117 -21.39 8.08 -2.61
CA GLY A 117 -21.21 6.64 -2.61
C GLY A 117 -22.41 5.88 -2.04
N HIS A 118 -22.61 4.67 -2.54
CA HIS A 118 -23.63 3.75 -2.06
C HIS A 118 -23.14 2.88 -0.89
N ALA A 119 -21.83 2.81 -0.66
CA ALA A 119 -21.28 2.11 0.49
C ALA A 119 -21.66 2.82 1.80
N ARG A 120 -22.16 2.05 2.79
CA ARG A 120 -22.60 2.61 4.08
C ARG A 120 -21.44 3.14 4.93
N ARG A 121 -20.27 2.53 4.79
CA ARG A 121 -19.05 2.88 5.52
C ARG A 121 -17.85 2.81 4.59
N VAL A 122 -16.88 3.72 4.79
CA VAL A 122 -15.60 3.74 4.07
C VAL A 122 -14.48 3.70 5.08
N LEU A 123 -13.55 2.74 4.91
CA LEU A 123 -12.31 2.64 5.65
C LEU A 123 -11.12 2.72 4.69
N PHE A 124 -9.96 2.98 5.25
CA PHE A 124 -8.68 2.95 4.55
C PHE A 124 -7.81 1.84 5.12
N GLY A 125 -7.00 1.24 4.28
CA GLY A 125 -6.15 0.15 4.71
C GLY A 125 -4.84 0.06 3.94
N PHE A 126 -3.90 -0.65 4.53
CA PHE A 126 -2.63 -0.98 3.92
C PHE A 126 -2.23 -2.42 4.27
N GLN A 127 -1.67 -3.13 3.29
CA GLN A 127 -1.22 -4.50 3.48
C GLN A 127 0.26 -4.61 3.13
N SER A 128 1.07 -5.00 4.10
CA SER A 128 2.51 -5.22 3.94
C SER A 128 2.79 -6.59 3.29
N THR A 129 2.40 -6.73 2.03
CA THR A 129 2.69 -7.90 1.20
C THR A 129 3.43 -7.44 -0.04
N ALA A 130 4.59 -8.01 -0.29
CA ALA A 130 5.37 -7.75 -1.49
C ALA A 130 5.27 -8.91 -2.47
N GLY A 131 5.68 -8.68 -3.71
CA GLY A 131 5.73 -9.71 -4.72
C GLY A 131 5.59 -9.18 -6.13
N ILE A 132 5.43 -10.09 -7.06
CA ILE A 132 5.26 -9.77 -8.48
C ILE A 132 4.15 -10.63 -9.10
N ARG A 133 3.31 -10.00 -9.91
CA ARG A 133 2.36 -10.73 -10.75
C ARG A 133 3.05 -11.19 -12.03
N LYS A 134 3.03 -12.47 -12.28
CA LYS A 134 3.47 -13.11 -13.53
C LYS A 134 2.27 -13.28 -14.47
N ALA A 135 2.51 -13.88 -15.63
CA ALA A 135 1.46 -14.11 -16.62
C ALA A 135 0.37 -15.09 -16.15
N ASP A 136 0.72 -16.04 -15.29
CA ASP A 136 -0.12 -17.17 -14.89
C ASP A 136 -0.23 -17.38 -13.36
N HIS A 137 0.49 -16.60 -12.56
CA HIS A 137 0.46 -16.68 -11.09
C HIS A 137 0.95 -15.38 -10.42
N VAL A 138 0.80 -15.33 -9.12
CA VAL A 138 1.38 -14.28 -8.27
C VAL A 138 2.47 -14.89 -7.40
N GLU A 139 3.69 -14.36 -7.47
CA GLU A 139 4.72 -14.58 -6.47
C GLU A 139 4.48 -13.64 -5.29
N CYS A 140 4.27 -14.19 -4.10
CA CYS A 140 3.92 -13.43 -2.91
C CYS A 140 4.97 -13.63 -1.82
N VAL A 141 5.46 -12.54 -1.26
CA VAL A 141 6.36 -12.53 -0.10
C VAL A 141 5.68 -11.82 1.06
N ARG A 142 5.56 -12.53 2.17
CA ARG A 142 5.02 -12.00 3.42
C ARG A 142 5.75 -12.60 4.62
N TRP A 143 5.86 -11.82 5.70
CA TRP A 143 6.47 -12.25 6.94
C TRP A 143 5.43 -12.45 8.03
N GLY A 144 5.54 -13.57 8.75
CA GLY A 144 4.68 -13.85 9.89
C GLY A 144 3.19 -13.88 9.58
N ALA A 145 2.38 -13.51 10.54
CA ALA A 145 0.96 -13.26 10.37
C ALA A 145 0.76 -11.91 9.69
N THR A 146 0.62 -11.92 8.37
CA THR A 146 0.31 -10.70 7.62
C THR A 146 -1.14 -10.32 7.87
N GLY A 147 -1.39 -9.05 8.12
CA GLY A 147 -2.71 -8.49 8.32
C GLY A 147 -2.96 -7.29 7.41
N LEU A 148 -4.16 -6.80 7.48
CA LEU A 148 -4.58 -5.53 6.90
C LEU A 148 -4.57 -4.48 8.01
N ASP A 149 -3.63 -3.52 7.95
CA ASP A 149 -3.73 -2.33 8.77
C ASP A 149 -4.94 -1.54 8.27
N VAL A 150 -5.89 -1.22 9.15
CA VAL A 150 -7.18 -0.65 8.73
C VAL A 150 -7.78 0.23 9.80
N ALA A 151 -8.31 1.38 9.36
CA ALA A 151 -9.10 2.29 10.20
C ALA A 151 -9.99 3.20 9.32
N PRO A 152 -10.94 3.95 9.91
CA PRO A 152 -11.49 5.13 9.25
C PRO A 152 -10.38 6.16 9.01
N LEU A 153 -10.57 7.06 8.04
CA LEU A 153 -9.58 8.10 7.77
C LEU A 153 -9.34 8.96 9.01
N HIS A 154 -10.41 9.28 9.74
CA HIS A 154 -10.38 9.98 11.03
C HIS A 154 -11.21 9.23 12.06
N GLY A 155 -10.70 9.20 13.30
CA GLY A 155 -11.36 8.60 14.46
C GLY A 155 -11.21 7.09 14.56
N GLU A 156 -12.04 6.49 15.36
CA GLU A 156 -11.94 5.08 15.76
C GLU A 156 -12.82 4.16 14.89
N PRO A 157 -12.38 2.91 14.64
CA PRO A 157 -13.22 1.89 14.01
C PRO A 157 -14.37 1.47 14.91
N THR A 158 -15.56 1.34 14.36
CA THR A 158 -16.75 0.92 15.09
C THR A 158 -16.76 -0.59 15.36
N ALA A 159 -17.58 -1.03 16.32
CA ALA A 159 -17.81 -2.45 16.55
C ALA A 159 -18.38 -3.17 15.31
N SER A 160 -19.17 -2.47 14.50
CA SER A 160 -19.70 -3.00 13.23
C SER A 160 -18.58 -3.25 12.22
N ASP A 161 -17.65 -2.29 12.06
CA ASP A 161 -16.50 -2.44 11.16
C ASP A 161 -15.65 -3.66 11.56
N LYS A 162 -15.35 -3.77 12.88
CA LYS A 162 -14.58 -4.87 13.46
C LYS A 162 -15.26 -6.23 13.24
N ASN A 163 -16.57 -6.30 13.45
CA ASN A 163 -17.34 -7.53 13.27
C ASN A 163 -17.42 -7.94 11.79
N LEU A 164 -17.58 -7.00 10.85
CA LEU A 164 -17.61 -7.29 9.42
C LEU A 164 -16.29 -7.89 8.96
N LEU A 165 -15.16 -7.22 9.22
CA LEU A 165 -13.85 -7.72 8.79
C LEU A 165 -13.42 -8.99 9.51
N ALA A 166 -13.81 -9.20 10.78
CA ALA A 166 -13.54 -10.45 11.48
C ALA A 166 -14.28 -11.65 10.87
N ARG A 167 -15.40 -11.42 10.19
CA ARG A 167 -16.15 -12.47 9.46
C ARG A 167 -15.56 -12.72 8.08
N VAL A 168 -15.02 -11.68 7.42
CA VAL A 168 -14.33 -11.82 6.13
C VAL A 168 -13.04 -12.59 6.28
N PHE A 169 -12.29 -12.34 7.35
CA PHE A 169 -10.97 -12.93 7.55
C PHE A 169 -10.95 -13.81 8.80
N THR A 170 -10.81 -15.10 8.58
CA THR A 170 -10.66 -16.10 9.63
C THR A 170 -9.26 -16.73 9.53
N GLY A 171 -8.79 -17.35 10.60
CA GLY A 171 -7.51 -18.04 10.57
C GLY A 171 -6.27 -17.13 10.72
N GLY A 172 -5.29 -17.25 9.83
CA GLY A 172 -3.98 -16.61 9.96
C GLY A 172 -3.90 -15.18 9.41
N TYR A 173 -4.91 -14.69 8.69
CA TYR A 173 -5.00 -13.30 8.22
C TYR A 173 -5.96 -12.53 9.11
N ARG A 174 -5.56 -11.35 9.57
CA ARG A 174 -6.37 -10.55 10.49
C ARG A 174 -6.27 -9.06 10.21
N PRO A 175 -7.34 -8.29 10.43
CA PRO A 175 -7.25 -6.83 10.49
C PRO A 175 -6.41 -6.40 11.70
N ASN A 176 -5.45 -5.52 11.48
CA ASN A 176 -4.72 -4.78 12.52
C ASN A 176 -5.41 -3.43 12.65
N TRP A 177 -6.16 -3.26 13.71
CA TRP A 177 -6.92 -2.04 13.92
C TRP A 177 -6.03 -0.92 14.44
N THR A 178 -6.11 0.23 13.78
CA THR A 178 -5.54 1.50 14.22
C THR A 178 -6.64 2.57 14.25
N HIS A 179 -6.29 3.81 14.38
CA HIS A 179 -7.18 4.97 14.30
C HIS A 179 -6.53 6.02 13.40
N ASP A 180 -7.29 7.04 12.99
CA ASP A 180 -6.78 8.17 12.20
C ASP A 180 -5.83 7.74 11.07
N PHE A 181 -6.37 6.96 10.11
CA PHE A 181 -5.54 6.33 9.07
C PHE A 181 -4.82 7.35 8.16
N GLU A 182 -5.23 8.61 8.19
CA GLU A 182 -4.52 9.69 7.50
C GLU A 182 -3.09 9.81 8.00
N ASP A 183 -2.88 9.83 9.32
CA ASP A 183 -1.54 9.88 9.90
C ASP A 183 -0.70 8.68 9.48
N TRP A 184 -1.30 7.48 9.47
CA TRP A 184 -0.63 6.27 9.00
C TRP A 184 -0.13 6.43 7.54
N LEU A 185 -0.97 6.94 6.64
CA LEU A 185 -0.62 7.16 5.23
C LEU A 185 0.49 8.20 5.07
N LEU A 186 0.44 9.29 5.83
CA LEU A 186 1.45 10.35 5.82
C LEU A 186 2.81 9.83 6.27
N TYR A 187 2.87 9.14 7.41
CA TYR A 187 4.12 8.58 7.94
C TYR A 187 4.66 7.46 7.07
N HIS A 188 3.78 6.65 6.47
CA HIS A 188 4.20 5.64 5.49
C HIS A 188 4.85 6.30 4.26
N ALA A 189 4.25 7.36 3.71
CA ALA A 189 4.83 8.09 2.58
C ALA A 189 6.21 8.69 2.95
N ALA A 190 6.34 9.31 4.14
CA ALA A 190 7.61 9.84 4.64
C ALA A 190 8.69 8.76 4.80
N ALA A 191 8.29 7.52 5.11
CA ALA A 191 9.20 6.39 5.22
C ALA A 191 9.59 5.82 3.86
N VAL A 192 8.63 5.64 2.94
CA VAL A 192 8.85 4.90 1.68
C VAL A 192 9.51 5.75 0.61
N LEU A 193 9.21 7.04 0.51
CA LEU A 193 9.75 7.91 -0.54
C LEU A 193 11.28 7.98 -0.55
N PRO A 194 12.00 8.21 0.58
CA PRO A 194 13.47 8.17 0.58
C PRO A 194 14.04 6.80 0.19
N MET A 195 13.34 5.69 0.50
CA MET A 195 13.74 4.36 0.05
C MET A 195 13.65 4.24 -1.48
N CYS A 196 12.59 4.79 -2.07
CA CYS A 196 12.41 4.81 -3.52
C CYS A 196 13.47 5.68 -4.20
N PHE A 197 13.78 6.87 -3.66
CA PHE A 197 14.84 7.74 -4.19
C PHE A 197 16.17 6.99 -4.26
N VAL A 198 16.55 6.29 -3.18
CA VAL A 198 17.78 5.50 -3.14
C VAL A 198 17.72 4.30 -4.09
N SER A 199 16.58 3.63 -4.22
CA SER A 199 16.40 2.55 -5.20
C SER A 199 16.64 3.06 -6.62
N TYR A 200 16.05 4.19 -7.03
CA TYR A 200 16.29 4.79 -8.34
C TYR A 200 17.74 5.22 -8.56
N LEU A 201 18.40 5.78 -7.55
CA LEU A 201 19.82 6.13 -7.59
C LEU A 201 20.72 4.89 -7.81
N CYS A 202 20.29 3.75 -7.30
CA CYS A 202 20.98 2.46 -7.45
C CYS A 202 20.51 1.65 -8.68
N GLY A 203 19.71 2.25 -9.58
CA GLY A 203 19.20 1.55 -10.76
C GLY A 203 18.19 0.45 -10.42
N CYS A 204 17.37 0.65 -9.40
CA CYS A 204 16.45 -0.32 -8.81
C CYS A 204 17.17 -1.62 -8.35
N ASP A 205 18.31 -1.43 -7.67
CA ASP A 205 19.05 -2.49 -6.98
C ASP A 205 19.68 -1.94 -5.69
N LEU A 206 18.95 -2.01 -4.59
CA LEU A 206 19.39 -1.53 -3.28
C LEU A 206 20.66 -2.23 -2.76
N ARG A 207 21.03 -3.38 -3.32
CA ARG A 207 22.29 -4.06 -2.96
C ARG A 207 23.51 -3.22 -3.31
N ALA A 208 23.39 -2.34 -4.32
CA ALA A 208 24.42 -1.41 -4.73
C ALA A 208 24.52 -0.15 -3.84
N ALA A 209 23.55 0.06 -2.93
CA ALA A 209 23.54 1.22 -2.05
C ALA A 209 24.72 1.17 -1.07
N SER A 210 25.53 2.23 -1.04
CA SER A 210 26.56 2.41 -0.04
C SER A 210 25.97 2.63 1.35
N HIS A 211 26.76 2.36 2.40
CA HIS A 211 26.33 2.63 3.77
C HIS A 211 26.02 4.14 3.99
N GLU A 212 26.78 5.02 3.32
CA GLU A 212 26.56 6.46 3.37
C GLU A 212 25.22 6.85 2.74
N LEU A 213 24.87 6.26 1.59
CA LEU A 213 23.60 6.51 0.92
C LEU A 213 22.41 6.01 1.75
N LEU A 214 22.53 4.85 2.37
CA LEU A 214 21.49 4.34 3.29
C LEU A 214 21.38 5.20 4.56
N ARG A 215 22.47 5.77 5.06
CA ARG A 215 22.44 6.72 6.18
C ARG A 215 21.71 8.01 5.78
N GLN A 216 21.97 8.54 4.60
CA GLN A 216 21.27 9.70 4.07
C GLN A 216 19.78 9.41 3.88
N MET A 217 19.41 8.21 3.42
CA MET A 217 18.03 7.76 3.32
C MET A 217 17.32 7.79 4.69
N VAL A 218 17.94 7.21 5.71
CA VAL A 218 17.38 7.19 7.08
C VAL A 218 17.28 8.61 7.65
N ALA A 219 18.22 9.50 7.35
CA ALA A 219 18.14 10.90 7.74
C ALA A 219 16.95 11.60 7.07
N ALA A 220 16.74 11.38 5.76
CA ALA A 220 15.58 11.93 5.04
C ALA A 220 14.24 11.40 5.57
N GLN A 221 14.16 10.13 5.93
CA GLN A 221 12.99 9.58 6.63
C GLN A 221 12.74 10.34 7.95
N GLY A 222 13.80 10.58 8.72
CA GLY A 222 13.70 11.35 9.98
C GLY A 222 13.23 12.79 9.78
N GLU A 223 13.70 13.45 8.73
CA GLU A 223 13.22 14.79 8.35
C GLU A 223 11.73 14.79 8.01
N GLY A 224 11.26 13.80 7.22
CA GLY A 224 9.84 13.63 6.92
C GLY A 224 8.98 13.41 8.17
N TYR A 225 9.43 12.55 9.08
CA TYR A 225 8.74 12.32 10.36
C TYR A 225 8.69 13.59 11.22
N ALA A 226 9.80 14.32 11.30
CA ALA A 226 9.87 15.57 12.07
C ALA A 226 8.98 16.67 11.46
N LEU A 227 8.87 16.74 10.12
CA LEU A 227 7.93 17.63 9.43
C LEU A 227 6.49 17.32 9.85
N LEU A 228 6.07 16.06 9.78
CA LEU A 228 4.71 15.64 10.12
C LEU A 228 4.40 15.93 11.60
N ALA A 229 5.32 15.64 12.51
CA ALA A 229 5.19 15.99 13.92
C ALA A 229 5.07 17.52 14.12
N ARG A 230 5.83 18.33 13.37
CA ARG A 230 5.75 19.80 13.37
C ARG A 230 4.40 20.32 12.89
N LEU A 231 3.76 19.60 11.96
CA LEU A 231 2.41 19.91 11.46
C LEU A 231 1.29 19.42 12.39
N GLY A 232 1.63 18.71 13.48
CA GLY A 232 0.69 18.25 14.49
C GLY A 232 0.16 16.83 14.28
N HIS A 233 0.71 16.09 13.33
CA HIS A 233 0.38 14.67 13.12
C HIS A 233 1.09 13.79 14.15
N PRO A 234 0.37 12.99 14.96
CA PRO A 234 0.99 12.02 15.85
C PRO A 234 1.69 10.92 15.06
N VAL A 235 2.79 10.37 15.62
CA VAL A 235 3.55 9.31 14.95
C VAL A 235 2.71 8.06 14.74
N ALA A 236 2.64 7.59 13.52
CA ALA A 236 1.92 6.38 13.15
C ALA A 236 2.81 5.41 12.33
N PRO A 237 2.68 4.07 12.48
CA PRO A 237 1.90 3.44 13.55
C PRO A 237 2.50 3.69 14.95
N GLU A 238 1.68 3.53 15.97
CA GLU A 238 2.14 3.62 17.37
C GLU A 238 3.36 2.70 17.62
N GLY A 239 4.28 3.15 18.44
CA GLY A 239 5.54 2.43 18.75
C GLY A 239 6.73 2.84 17.89
N ASN A 240 6.51 3.60 16.81
CA ASN A 240 7.58 4.15 15.99
C ASN A 240 8.17 5.47 16.54
N GLU A 241 7.68 5.94 17.70
CA GLU A 241 8.21 7.14 18.35
C GLU A 241 9.72 6.96 18.63
N GLY A 242 10.49 7.96 18.26
CA GLY A 242 11.94 7.95 18.40
C GLY A 242 12.69 6.97 17.46
N LEU A 243 12.00 6.36 16.50
CA LEU A 243 12.65 5.46 15.55
C LEU A 243 13.68 6.19 14.67
N LEU A 244 13.39 7.43 14.31
CA LEU A 244 14.14 8.23 13.34
C LEU A 244 14.66 9.55 13.93
N ASP A 245 14.82 9.66 15.25
CA ASP A 245 15.29 10.85 15.96
C ASP A 245 16.82 10.98 16.06
N GLY A 246 17.57 10.07 15.43
CA GLY A 246 19.03 10.01 15.49
C GLY A 246 19.61 9.21 16.67
N GLY A 247 18.76 8.67 17.54
CA GLY A 247 19.14 7.90 18.72
C GLY A 247 19.53 6.44 18.45
N LEU A 248 19.47 5.62 19.49
CA LEU A 248 19.81 4.19 19.39
C LEU A 248 18.86 3.43 18.45
N LYS A 249 17.56 3.71 18.50
CA LYS A 249 16.57 3.09 17.61
C LYS A 249 16.90 3.37 16.14
N THR A 250 17.32 4.60 15.81
CA THR A 250 17.73 4.97 14.44
C THR A 250 18.95 4.18 13.97
N ARG A 251 19.92 3.95 14.85
CA ARG A 251 21.11 3.12 14.53
C ARG A 251 20.73 1.66 14.28
N MET A 252 19.82 1.12 15.09
CA MET A 252 19.28 -0.22 14.89
C MET A 252 18.50 -0.31 13.58
N TRP A 253 17.67 0.68 13.28
CA TRP A 253 16.93 0.76 12.02
C TRP A 253 17.87 0.79 10.81
N LEU A 254 18.92 1.59 10.84
CA LEU A 254 19.94 1.62 9.79
C LEU A 254 20.59 0.25 9.58
N ALA A 255 20.88 -0.49 10.65
CA ALA A 255 21.42 -1.83 10.54
C ALA A 255 20.42 -2.81 9.90
N VAL A 256 19.14 -2.73 10.28
CA VAL A 256 18.05 -3.52 9.68
C VAL A 256 17.93 -3.20 8.18
N VAL A 257 17.87 -1.93 7.82
CA VAL A 257 17.79 -1.47 6.43
C VAL A 257 19.00 -1.97 5.63
N TRP A 258 20.20 -1.91 6.20
CA TRP A 258 21.41 -2.39 5.55
C TRP A 258 21.37 -3.89 5.24
N ILE A 259 20.83 -4.69 6.17
CA ILE A 259 20.64 -6.13 5.97
C ILE A 259 19.55 -6.38 4.92
N VAL A 260 18.38 -5.76 5.09
CA VAL A 260 17.21 -5.94 4.21
C VAL A 260 17.55 -5.57 2.76
N ALA A 261 18.26 -4.46 2.54
CA ALA A 261 18.69 -4.02 1.21
C ALA A 261 19.52 -5.08 0.46
N ARG A 262 20.19 -6.01 1.17
CA ARG A 262 21.01 -7.08 0.59
C ARG A 262 20.32 -8.43 0.45
N THR A 263 19.04 -8.46 0.77
CA THR A 263 18.20 -9.66 0.68
C THR A 263 17.21 -9.56 -0.48
N LYS A 264 16.61 -10.70 -0.86
CA LYS A 264 15.49 -10.72 -1.81
C LYS A 264 14.30 -9.87 -1.35
N ILE A 265 14.20 -9.57 -0.07
CA ILE A 265 13.12 -8.74 0.48
C ILE A 265 13.27 -7.30 0.00
N GLY A 266 14.45 -6.70 0.14
CA GLY A 266 14.72 -5.36 -0.37
C GLY A 266 14.38 -5.25 -1.86
N THR A 267 14.79 -6.26 -2.65
CA THR A 267 14.46 -6.32 -4.07
C THR A 267 12.93 -6.38 -4.31
N LEU A 268 12.22 -7.28 -3.64
CA LEU A 268 10.79 -7.50 -3.91
C LEU A 268 9.89 -6.42 -3.29
N CYS A 269 10.28 -5.84 -2.14
CA CYS A 269 9.47 -4.83 -1.46
C CYS A 269 9.71 -3.41 -1.99
N VAL A 270 10.91 -3.10 -2.47
CA VAL A 270 11.28 -1.74 -2.89
C VAL A 270 11.65 -1.70 -4.37
N ASP A 271 12.69 -2.44 -4.79
CA ASP A 271 13.24 -2.31 -6.14
C ASP A 271 12.23 -2.71 -7.23
N ASP A 272 11.54 -3.84 -7.06
CA ASP A 272 10.54 -4.29 -8.02
C ASP A 272 9.33 -3.35 -8.07
N HIS A 273 8.91 -2.80 -6.91
CA HIS A 273 7.85 -1.79 -6.87
C HIS A 273 8.28 -0.51 -7.59
N CYS A 274 9.45 0.03 -7.29
CA CYS A 274 10.01 1.21 -7.97
C CYS A 274 10.12 1.00 -9.49
N ARG A 275 10.51 -0.20 -9.91
CA ARG A 275 10.66 -0.53 -11.34
C ARG A 275 9.34 -0.58 -12.09
N HIS A 276 8.26 -1.04 -11.45
CA HIS A 276 6.98 -1.26 -12.12
C HIS A 276 5.91 -0.20 -11.83
N ALA A 277 6.18 0.72 -10.89
CA ALA A 277 5.23 1.75 -10.49
C ALA A 277 5.89 3.14 -10.27
N PRO A 278 6.77 3.62 -11.18
CA PRO A 278 7.42 4.92 -10.99
C PRO A 278 6.43 6.09 -10.99
N ASP A 279 5.33 5.98 -11.72
CA ASP A 279 4.27 7.00 -11.72
C ASP A 279 3.58 7.11 -10.34
N GLU A 280 3.36 5.98 -9.67
CA GLU A 280 2.82 5.98 -8.29
C GLU A 280 3.77 6.71 -7.33
N MET A 281 5.08 6.45 -7.44
CA MET A 281 6.07 7.10 -6.57
C MET A 281 6.18 8.59 -6.84
N ARG A 282 6.10 9.00 -8.11
CA ARG A 282 6.00 10.42 -8.49
C ARG A 282 4.78 11.08 -7.88
N ASP A 283 3.61 10.47 -8.01
CA ASP A 283 2.35 11.04 -7.53
C ASP A 283 2.31 11.10 -6.00
N LEU A 284 2.94 10.13 -5.34
CA LEU A 284 3.12 10.13 -3.89
C LEU A 284 4.06 11.25 -3.44
N GLU A 285 5.18 11.45 -4.14
CA GLU A 285 6.12 12.53 -3.85
C GLU A 285 5.46 13.90 -4.07
N VAL A 286 4.76 14.11 -5.19
CA VAL A 286 4.00 15.33 -5.44
C VAL A 286 2.96 15.59 -4.35
N GLY A 287 2.32 14.54 -3.84
CA GLY A 287 1.41 14.62 -2.70
C GLY A 287 2.14 15.07 -1.42
N PHE A 288 3.30 14.48 -1.15
CA PHE A 288 4.10 14.80 0.04
C PHE A 288 4.68 16.24 -0.01
N GLU A 289 5.11 16.72 -1.18
CA GLU A 289 5.56 18.10 -1.36
C GLU A 289 4.44 19.14 -1.09
N ARG A 290 3.17 18.79 -1.34
CA ARG A 290 2.05 19.66 -0.93
C ARG A 290 1.93 19.73 0.60
N ILE A 291 2.14 18.63 1.31
CA ILE A 291 2.17 18.61 2.78
C ILE A 291 3.36 19.44 3.29
N ARG A 292 4.54 19.27 2.68
CA ARG A 292 5.73 20.07 2.98
C ARG A 292 5.49 21.56 2.78
N GLY A 293 4.72 21.94 1.76
CA GLY A 293 4.32 23.33 1.50
C GLY A 293 3.54 24.00 2.62
N LEU A 294 2.97 23.24 3.59
CA LEU A 294 2.31 23.76 4.79
C LEU A 294 3.33 24.27 5.83
N ALA A 295 4.60 23.89 5.74
CA ALA A 295 5.70 24.36 6.59
C ALA A 295 6.94 24.68 5.73
N PRO A 296 6.89 25.73 4.88
CA PRO A 296 7.90 25.98 3.85
C PRO A 296 9.30 26.27 4.42
N ASP A 297 9.37 26.73 5.66
CA ASP A 297 10.63 27.03 6.35
C ASP A 297 11.24 25.82 7.08
N PHE A 298 10.57 24.65 7.04
CA PHE A 298 11.09 23.47 7.70
C PHE A 298 12.22 22.83 6.89
N PRO A 299 13.45 22.71 7.45
CA PRO A 299 14.60 22.24 6.69
C PRO A 299 14.57 20.72 6.49
N MET A 300 14.75 20.27 5.25
CA MET A 300 14.85 18.86 4.88
C MET A 300 16.08 18.61 3.98
N PRO A 301 17.31 18.89 4.46
CA PRO A 301 18.51 18.87 3.60
C PRO A 301 18.86 17.47 3.08
N ALA A 302 18.61 16.39 3.84
CA ALA A 302 18.87 15.01 3.38
C ALA A 302 17.85 14.59 2.31
N TRP A 303 16.59 14.97 2.49
CA TRP A 303 15.52 14.74 1.51
C TRP A 303 15.83 15.47 0.20
N ASP A 304 16.10 16.76 0.27
CA ASP A 304 16.43 17.60 -0.88
C ASP A 304 17.65 17.08 -1.64
N ALA A 305 18.68 16.64 -0.92
CA ALA A 305 19.89 16.09 -1.53
C ALA A 305 19.64 14.76 -2.25
N LEU A 306 18.77 13.90 -1.74
CA LEU A 306 18.39 12.65 -2.42
C LEU A 306 17.57 12.96 -3.67
N LEU A 307 16.59 13.84 -3.56
CA LEU A 307 15.70 14.20 -4.67
C LEU A 307 16.49 14.88 -5.80
N ALA A 308 17.38 15.82 -5.47
CA ALA A 308 18.27 16.49 -6.44
C ALA A 308 19.19 15.51 -7.17
N ARG A 309 19.72 14.49 -6.46
CA ARG A 309 20.58 13.46 -7.06
C ARG A 309 19.81 12.49 -7.94
N MET A 310 18.58 12.14 -7.56
CA MET A 310 17.69 11.28 -8.36
C MET A 310 17.34 11.92 -9.70
N GLY A 311 17.22 13.25 -9.71
CA GLY A 311 16.92 14.02 -10.91
C GLY A 311 15.42 14.13 -11.20
N ASN A 312 15.09 14.18 -12.49
CA ASN A 312 13.74 14.49 -12.94
C ASN A 312 12.86 13.23 -13.01
N TRP A 313 11.66 13.29 -12.47
CA TRP A 313 10.67 12.22 -12.54
C TRP A 313 10.31 11.80 -13.97
N ASN A 314 10.32 12.72 -14.93
CA ASN A 314 10.08 12.36 -16.34
C ASN A 314 11.17 11.42 -16.89
N GLU A 315 12.40 11.53 -16.40
CA GLU A 315 13.48 10.63 -16.77
C GLU A 315 13.35 9.27 -16.06
N VAL A 316 12.99 9.29 -14.78
CA VAL A 316 12.72 8.07 -14.00
C VAL A 316 11.58 7.29 -14.63
N CYS A 317 10.43 7.95 -14.93
CA CYS A 317 9.28 7.30 -15.55
C CYS A 317 9.59 6.80 -16.96
N ARG A 318 10.38 7.52 -17.77
CA ARG A 318 10.81 7.02 -19.08
C ARG A 318 11.74 5.81 -19.00
N ARG A 319 12.56 5.74 -17.96
CA ARG A 319 13.52 4.64 -17.79
C ARG A 319 12.87 3.38 -17.24
N TRP A 320 11.90 3.51 -16.36
CA TRP A 320 11.32 2.41 -15.59
C TRP A 320 9.83 2.21 -15.82
N GLY A 321 9.11 3.22 -16.34
CA GLY A 321 7.69 3.10 -16.69
C GLY A 321 7.49 2.15 -17.88
N THR A 322 6.51 1.26 -17.75
CA THR A 322 6.12 0.31 -18.82
C THR A 322 4.93 0.83 -19.61
#